data_62eb4d126fe6c2f09a67b588d8b81af6
#
_entry.id   62eb4d126fe6c2f09a67b588d8b81af6
#
_cell.length_a   1.000
_cell.length_b   1.000
_cell.length_c   1.000
_cell.angle_alpha   90.00
_cell.angle_beta   90.00
_cell.angle_gamma   90.00
#
_symmetry.space_group_name_H-M   'P 1'
#
loop_
_entity.id
_entity.type
_entity.pdbx_description
1 polymer ?
#
loop_
_entity_poly.entity_id
_entity_poly.type
_entity_poly.pdbx_seq_one_letter_code
_entity_poly.pdbx_strand_id
1 'polypeptide(L)'
;MNKRVLALSTTLILLSGCATNQGLYDWGHYQETLFIVYHDPALKEEALNNYLEFVETGGTPQHPIAPGLFAEAGTFMLEQGKVGEAIKYYKMEYEAWPESQPMLGMLIKNLEARQ
;
A
#
# COMPACT_ATOMS: atom_id res chain seq x y z
N MET A 1 33.41 5.57 41.01
CA MET A 1 32.25 4.96 40.29
C MET A 1 32.51 3.45 40.17
N ASN A 2 31.62 2.62 40.70
CA ASN A 2 31.84 1.16 40.72
C ASN A 2 31.74 0.59 39.30
N LYS A 3 32.70 -0.27 38.89
CA LYS A 3 32.74 -0.94 37.59
C LYS A 3 31.42 -1.67 37.26
N ARG A 4 30.66 -2.13 38.27
CA ARG A 4 29.36 -2.77 38.13
C ARG A 4 28.25 -1.80 37.69
N VAL A 5 28.29 -0.54 38.13
CA VAL A 5 27.31 0.48 37.74
C VAL A 5 27.58 0.93 36.29
N LEU A 6 28.85 1.01 35.88
CA LEU A 6 29.23 1.35 34.52
C LEU A 6 28.76 0.26 33.52
N ALA A 7 28.92 -1.02 33.87
CA ALA A 7 28.47 -2.14 33.07
C ALA A 7 26.93 -2.17 32.90
N LEU A 8 26.15 -1.86 33.95
CA LEU A 8 24.70 -1.78 33.91
C LEU A 8 24.22 -0.64 33.00
N SER A 9 24.86 0.55 33.09
CA SER A 9 24.52 1.70 32.21
C SER A 9 24.80 1.42 30.75
N THR A 10 25.90 0.74 30.43
CA THR A 10 26.25 0.39 29.05
C THR A 10 25.27 -0.64 28.45
N THR A 11 24.81 -1.59 29.25
CA THR A 11 23.83 -2.59 28.82
C THR A 11 22.46 -1.95 28.53
N LEU A 12 22.05 -0.96 29.31
CA LEU A 12 20.77 -0.28 29.13
C LEU A 12 20.71 0.55 27.83
N ILE A 13 21.85 1.11 27.42
CA ILE A 13 21.97 1.92 26.18
C ILE A 13 21.87 1.02 24.94
N LEU A 14 22.31 -0.23 25.02
CA LEU A 14 22.25 -1.17 23.90
C LEU A 14 20.82 -1.73 23.64
N LEU A 15 19.90 -1.63 24.61
CA LEU A 15 18.51 -2.05 24.46
C LEU A 15 17.58 -1.00 23.87
N SER A 16 18.03 0.26 23.74
CA SER A 16 17.23 1.35 23.13
C SER A 16 17.26 1.37 21.60
N GLY A 17 17.86 0.38 20.95
CA GLY A 17 18.04 0.31 19.50
C GLY A 17 16.85 -0.21 18.70
N CYS A 18 15.69 -0.50 19.32
CA CYS A 18 14.46 -0.80 18.59
C CYS A 18 13.68 0.50 18.34
N ALA A 19 14.25 1.41 17.53
CA ALA A 19 13.46 2.45 16.91
C ALA A 19 12.43 1.76 16.01
N THR A 20 11.15 2.07 16.22
CA THR A 20 10.06 1.66 15.33
C THR A 20 10.43 2.10 13.91
N ASN A 21 10.74 1.14 13.05
CA ASN A 21 11.01 1.38 11.65
C ASN A 21 9.67 1.75 11.00
N GLN A 22 9.29 3.02 11.03
CA GLN A 22 8.23 3.50 10.16
C GLN A 22 8.77 3.37 8.74
N GLY A 23 8.15 2.50 7.93
CA GLY A 23 8.53 2.30 6.55
C GLY A 23 8.46 3.60 5.75
N LEU A 24 9.11 3.63 4.58
CA LEU A 24 9.11 4.80 3.68
C LEU A 24 7.70 5.11 3.15
N TYR A 25 6.82 4.12 3.10
CA TYR A 25 5.51 4.19 2.46
C TYR A 25 4.40 3.72 3.40
N ASP A 26 3.19 4.22 3.16
CA ASP A 26 1.99 3.72 3.80
C ASP A 26 1.44 2.50 3.05
N TRP A 27 1.45 1.36 3.71
CA TRP A 27 0.92 0.09 3.20
C TRP A 27 -0.49 -0.20 3.72
N GLY A 28 -0.98 0.59 4.69
CA GLY A 28 -2.24 0.31 5.37
C GLY A 28 -2.32 -1.14 5.87
N HIS A 29 -3.45 -1.79 5.62
CA HIS A 29 -3.68 -3.22 5.91
C HIS A 29 -3.61 -4.10 4.65
N TYR A 30 -2.72 -3.78 3.71
CA TYR A 30 -2.65 -4.44 2.40
C TYR A 30 -2.54 -5.96 2.49
N GLN A 31 -1.63 -6.48 3.33
CA GLN A 31 -1.43 -7.93 3.46
C GLN A 31 -2.67 -8.64 4.01
N GLU A 32 -3.32 -8.03 5.01
CA GLU A 32 -4.56 -8.56 5.59
C GLU A 32 -5.70 -8.53 4.57
N THR A 33 -5.82 -7.44 3.83
CA THR A 33 -6.79 -7.31 2.73
C THR A 33 -6.62 -8.43 1.70
N LEU A 34 -5.40 -8.68 1.23
CA LEU A 34 -5.13 -9.76 0.27
C LEU A 34 -5.52 -11.13 0.85
N PHE A 35 -5.17 -11.38 2.10
CA PHE A 35 -5.53 -12.64 2.75
C PHE A 35 -7.04 -12.84 2.76
N ILE A 36 -7.80 -11.83 3.18
CA ILE A 36 -9.27 -11.88 3.22
C ILE A 36 -9.86 -12.06 1.82
N VAL A 37 -9.41 -11.27 0.85
CA VAL A 37 -9.92 -11.29 -0.54
C VAL A 37 -9.81 -12.68 -1.17
N TYR A 38 -8.74 -13.42 -0.87
CA TYR A 38 -8.49 -14.73 -1.46
C TYR A 38 -8.94 -15.92 -0.61
N HIS A 39 -9.20 -15.73 0.70
CA HIS A 39 -9.52 -16.86 1.60
C HIS A 39 -10.87 -16.74 2.30
N ASP A 40 -11.47 -15.55 2.38
CA ASP A 40 -12.75 -15.35 3.06
C ASP A 40 -13.78 -14.63 2.16
N PRO A 41 -14.57 -15.39 1.39
CA PRO A 41 -15.59 -14.80 0.51
C PRO A 41 -16.63 -13.95 1.24
N ALA A 42 -16.90 -14.23 2.53
CA ALA A 42 -17.91 -13.53 3.31
C ALA A 42 -17.47 -12.11 3.67
N LEU A 43 -16.17 -11.88 3.84
CA LEU A 43 -15.58 -10.60 4.21
C LEU A 43 -14.95 -9.86 3.01
N LYS A 44 -14.91 -10.49 1.83
CA LYS A 44 -14.23 -9.95 0.65
C LYS A 44 -14.71 -8.55 0.29
N GLU A 45 -15.99 -8.32 0.23
CA GLU A 45 -16.56 -7.03 -0.17
C GLU A 45 -16.19 -5.91 0.82
N GLU A 46 -16.31 -6.20 2.12
CA GLU A 46 -15.93 -5.25 3.17
C GLU A 46 -14.41 -4.92 3.11
N ALA A 47 -13.58 -5.94 2.96
CA ALA A 47 -12.13 -5.76 2.85
C ALA A 47 -11.74 -4.92 1.63
N LEU A 48 -12.39 -5.13 0.49
CA LEU A 48 -12.16 -4.33 -0.71
C LEU A 48 -12.62 -2.88 -0.54
N ASN A 49 -13.77 -2.64 0.07
CA ASN A 49 -14.26 -1.29 0.32
C ASN A 49 -13.31 -0.52 1.25
N ASN A 50 -12.84 -1.15 2.32
CA ASN A 50 -11.86 -0.57 3.24
C ASN A 50 -10.52 -0.28 2.52
N TYR A 51 -10.11 -1.15 1.62
CA TYR A 51 -8.90 -0.95 0.83
C TYR A 51 -9.03 0.24 -0.14
N LEU A 52 -10.16 0.37 -0.83
CA LEU A 52 -10.41 1.49 -1.73
C LEU A 52 -10.44 2.82 -0.97
N GLU A 53 -11.11 2.86 0.18
CA GLU A 53 -11.11 4.03 1.06
C GLU A 53 -9.68 4.39 1.48
N PHE A 54 -8.87 3.41 1.88
CA PHE A 54 -7.47 3.62 2.26
C PHE A 54 -6.65 4.23 1.12
N VAL A 55 -6.71 3.70 -0.11
CA VAL A 55 -5.91 4.25 -1.21
C VAL A 55 -6.39 5.64 -1.66
N GLU A 56 -7.65 5.99 -1.43
CA GLU A 56 -8.20 7.31 -1.75
C GLU A 56 -7.91 8.37 -0.68
N THR A 57 -7.83 7.98 0.58
CA THR A 57 -7.77 8.91 1.72
C THR A 57 -6.52 8.77 2.59
N GLY A 58 -5.79 7.67 2.43
CA GLY A 58 -4.58 7.39 3.21
C GLY A 58 -3.34 8.11 2.67
N GLY A 59 -2.24 7.81 3.34
CA GLY A 59 -0.96 8.41 3.02
C GLY A 59 -0.82 9.87 3.44
N THR A 60 0.40 10.32 3.49
CA THR A 60 0.78 11.71 3.73
C THR A 60 1.95 12.07 2.83
N PRO A 61 2.31 13.36 2.67
CA PRO A 61 3.50 13.73 1.91
C PRO A 61 4.80 13.06 2.42
N GLN A 62 4.88 12.77 3.72
CA GLN A 62 6.05 12.11 4.35
C GLN A 62 5.97 10.57 4.27
N HIS A 63 4.76 10.02 4.17
CA HIS A 63 4.47 8.59 4.05
C HIS A 63 3.38 8.39 2.99
N PRO A 64 3.75 8.50 1.70
CA PRO A 64 2.78 8.32 0.61
C PRO A 64 2.31 6.86 0.54
N ILE A 65 1.14 6.66 -0.07
CA ILE A 65 0.64 5.32 -0.43
C ILE A 65 1.75 4.58 -1.18
N ALA A 66 2.00 3.33 -0.80
CA ALA A 66 3.09 2.54 -1.37
C ALA A 66 2.94 2.33 -2.89
N PRO A 67 4.08 2.25 -3.62
CA PRO A 67 4.04 1.96 -5.05
C PRO A 67 3.29 0.67 -5.35
N GLY A 68 2.41 0.70 -6.35
CA GLY A 68 1.62 -0.45 -6.79
C GLY A 68 0.24 -0.56 -6.15
N LEU A 69 -0.04 0.12 -5.03
CA LEU A 69 -1.32 -0.04 -4.34
C LEU A 69 -2.49 0.59 -5.09
N PHE A 70 -2.30 1.69 -5.80
CA PHE A 70 -3.34 2.21 -6.70
C PHE A 70 -3.58 1.26 -7.88
N ALA A 71 -2.52 0.68 -8.45
CA ALA A 71 -2.65 -0.30 -9.52
C ALA A 71 -3.38 -1.56 -9.07
N GLU A 72 -3.15 -2.03 -7.85
CA GLU A 72 -3.90 -3.15 -7.26
C GLU A 72 -5.38 -2.84 -7.11
N ALA A 73 -5.73 -1.63 -6.65
CA ALA A 73 -7.11 -1.16 -6.62
C ALA A 73 -7.74 -1.21 -8.02
N GLY A 74 -7.02 -0.76 -9.04
CA GLY A 74 -7.44 -0.87 -10.44
C GLY A 74 -7.69 -2.31 -10.87
N THR A 75 -6.84 -3.24 -10.46
CA THR A 75 -6.98 -4.66 -10.76
C THR A 75 -8.22 -5.25 -10.09
N PHE A 76 -8.49 -4.95 -8.84
CA PHE A 76 -9.72 -5.37 -8.16
C PHE A 76 -10.98 -4.84 -8.86
N MET A 77 -10.96 -3.61 -9.35
CA MET A 77 -12.07 -3.05 -10.11
C MET A 77 -12.24 -3.75 -11.45
N LEU A 78 -11.13 -4.04 -12.14
CA LEU A 78 -11.17 -4.75 -13.42
C LEU A 78 -11.72 -6.17 -13.28
N GLU A 79 -11.34 -6.90 -12.23
CA GLU A 79 -11.90 -8.21 -11.90
C GLU A 79 -13.41 -8.19 -11.68
N GLN A 80 -13.95 -7.08 -11.19
CA GLN A 80 -15.38 -6.85 -11.02
C GLN A 80 -16.08 -6.34 -12.31
N GLY A 81 -15.36 -6.20 -13.42
CA GLY A 81 -15.87 -5.65 -14.67
C GLY A 81 -16.10 -4.12 -14.65
N LYS A 82 -15.62 -3.43 -13.62
CA LYS A 82 -15.73 -1.98 -13.45
C LYS A 82 -14.58 -1.26 -14.14
N VAL A 83 -14.57 -1.30 -15.48
CA VAL A 83 -13.45 -0.84 -16.30
C VAL A 83 -13.16 0.65 -16.11
N GLY A 84 -14.17 1.50 -16.01
CA GLY A 84 -14.00 2.94 -15.78
C GLY A 84 -13.31 3.25 -14.45
N GLU A 85 -13.68 2.55 -13.37
CA GLU A 85 -13.06 2.68 -12.06
C GLU A 85 -11.63 2.12 -12.07
N ALA A 86 -11.39 1.00 -12.76
CA ALA A 86 -10.06 0.46 -12.94
C ALA A 86 -9.12 1.48 -13.60
N ILE A 87 -9.56 2.12 -14.67
CA ILE A 87 -8.79 3.18 -15.35
C ILE A 87 -8.48 4.34 -14.40
N LYS A 88 -9.43 4.75 -13.56
CA LYS A 88 -9.22 5.80 -12.53
C LYS A 88 -8.03 5.45 -11.64
N TYR A 89 -8.01 4.26 -11.06
CA TYR A 89 -6.93 3.85 -10.15
C TYR A 89 -5.59 3.63 -10.86
N TYR A 90 -5.59 3.09 -12.08
CA TYR A 90 -4.37 2.99 -12.89
C TYR A 90 -3.79 4.37 -13.23
N LYS A 91 -4.62 5.38 -13.46
CA LYS A 91 -4.17 6.76 -13.65
C LYS A 91 -3.58 7.35 -12.36
N MET A 92 -4.13 7.04 -11.19
CA MET A 92 -3.57 7.47 -9.91
C MET A 92 -2.15 6.89 -9.71
N GLU A 93 -1.95 5.62 -10.02
CA GLU A 93 -0.60 5.00 -9.98
C GLU A 93 0.33 5.64 -11.00
N TYR A 94 -0.13 5.84 -12.22
CA TYR A 94 0.63 6.47 -13.30
C TYR A 94 1.13 7.87 -12.91
N GLU A 95 0.30 8.66 -12.23
CA GLU A 95 0.66 10.01 -11.78
C GLU A 95 1.58 10.00 -10.56
N ALA A 96 1.33 9.08 -9.61
CA ALA A 96 2.10 9.00 -8.38
C ALA A 96 3.51 8.40 -8.58
N TRP A 97 3.65 7.45 -9.52
CA TRP A 97 4.85 6.63 -9.68
C TRP A 97 5.35 6.63 -11.13
N PRO A 98 6.28 7.53 -11.49
CA PRO A 98 6.80 7.64 -12.86
C PRO A 98 7.36 6.35 -13.43
N GLU A 99 7.93 5.47 -12.62
CA GLU A 99 8.47 4.17 -13.02
C GLU A 99 7.39 3.20 -13.52
N SER A 100 6.14 3.40 -13.12
CA SER A 100 4.99 2.61 -13.57
C SER A 100 4.43 3.06 -14.92
N GLN A 101 4.80 4.25 -15.40
CA GLN A 101 4.20 4.88 -16.57
C GLN A 101 4.31 4.08 -17.87
N PRO A 102 5.45 3.45 -18.22
CA PRO A 102 5.55 2.71 -19.47
C PRO A 102 4.53 1.57 -19.59
N MET A 103 4.33 0.81 -18.49
CA MET A 103 3.39 -0.30 -18.46
C MET A 103 1.95 0.19 -18.35
N LEU A 104 1.67 1.10 -17.42
CA LEU A 104 0.31 1.58 -17.17
C LEU A 104 -0.23 2.42 -18.31
N GLY A 105 0.62 3.20 -18.99
CA GLY A 105 0.20 3.97 -20.16
C GLY A 105 -0.35 3.08 -21.27
N MET A 106 0.28 1.92 -21.52
CA MET A 106 -0.22 0.94 -22.49
C MET A 106 -1.52 0.27 -22.00
N LEU A 107 -1.59 -0.11 -20.73
CA LEU A 107 -2.77 -0.73 -20.16
C LEU A 107 -3.99 0.20 -20.20
N ILE A 108 -3.83 1.44 -19.74
CA ILE A 108 -4.88 2.46 -19.76
C ILE A 108 -5.41 2.66 -21.17
N LYS A 109 -4.49 2.88 -22.14
CA LYS A 109 -4.87 3.06 -23.56
C LYS A 109 -5.66 1.87 -24.11
N ASN A 110 -5.25 0.65 -23.78
CA ASN A 110 -5.97 -0.55 -24.22
C ASN A 110 -7.36 -0.68 -23.59
N LEU A 111 -7.51 -0.30 -22.33
CA LEU A 111 -8.80 -0.34 -21.65
C LEU A 111 -9.74 0.75 -22.17
N GLU A 112 -9.25 1.95 -22.41
CA GLU A 112 -10.02 3.05 -22.99
C GLU A 112 -10.51 2.74 -24.41
N ALA A 113 -9.72 2.02 -25.20
CA ALA A 113 -10.12 1.62 -26.54
C ALA A 113 -11.23 0.54 -26.58
N ARG A 114 -11.53 -0.10 -25.46
CA ARG A 114 -12.55 -1.17 -25.34
C ARG A 114 -13.86 -0.69 -24.73
N GLN A 115 -13.95 0.55 -24.31
CA GLN A 115 -15.17 1.18 -23.82
C GLN A 115 -15.99 1.73 -25.00
#